data_244bec49fc2a5508444c822635e08718
#
_entry.id   244bec49fc2a5508444c822635e08718
#
_cell.length_a   1.000
_cell.length_b   1.000
_cell.length_c   1.000
_cell.angle_alpha   90.00
_cell.angle_beta   90.00
_cell.angle_gamma   90.00
#
_symmetry.space_group_name_H-M   'P 1'
#
loop_
_entity.id
_entity.type
_entity.pdbx_description
1 polymer ?
#
loop_
_entity_poly.entity_id
_entity_poly.type
_entity_poly.pdbx_seq_one_letter_code
_entity_poly.pdbx_strand_id
1 'polypeptide(L)'
;MFMRSIQSLCLIQSILMKTDLSNATFIIPIRIESDDRLRNVVTSIAFLVENFDTNIIVKEVDKESVFQTEVLPIFEEILEVDLWKNFHHIFERSEEPLFHRQRVLNEMIAECETDIVVNYDCDVILPMKSYELAYNGITEGIYDVVYPYGSGMYQKQVAATDDICSKFLEERNYEYLDAVSNIHTSDFGWAQFFKRRVYIEGLSLIHI
;
A
#
# COMPACT_ATOMS: atom_id res chain seq x y z
N MET A 1 2.74 10.84 20.49
CA MET A 1 3.57 11.98 20.09
C MET A 1 3.48 12.24 18.59
N PHE A 2 3.33 11.20 17.76
CA PHE A 2 3.06 11.25 16.33
C PHE A 2 1.85 12.15 15.93
N MET A 3 0.77 12.13 16.71
CA MET A 3 -0.47 12.89 16.47
C MET A 3 -0.37 14.41 16.66
N ARG A 4 0.58 14.95 17.45
CA ARG A 4 0.64 16.40 17.72
C ARG A 4 1.29 17.23 16.62
N SER A 5 2.02 16.60 15.73
CA SER A 5 2.74 17.28 14.62
C SER A 5 1.86 17.53 13.40
N ILE A 6 0.75 16.79 13.25
CA ILE A 6 -0.09 16.80 12.03
C ILE A 6 -1.19 17.87 12.07
N GLN A 7 -1.51 18.45 13.23
CA GLN A 7 -2.64 19.37 13.44
C GLN A 7 -2.59 20.74 12.73
N SER A 8 -1.56 21.05 11.95
CA SER A 8 -1.42 22.35 11.23
C SER A 8 -1.73 22.27 9.73
N LEU A 9 -2.27 21.18 9.21
CA LEU A 9 -2.18 20.82 7.78
C LEU A 9 -3.37 21.14 6.89
N CYS A 10 -4.40 21.72 7.42
CA CYS A 10 -5.60 22.03 6.63
C CYS A 10 -5.48 23.41 5.99
N LEU A 11 -4.98 23.55 4.77
CA LEU A 11 -5.34 24.72 3.90
C LEU A 11 -4.51 24.91 2.62
N ILE A 12 -4.14 23.96 1.83
CA ILE A 12 -3.92 24.18 0.37
C ILE A 12 -3.97 22.79 -0.32
N GLN A 13 -5.14 22.26 -0.57
CA GLN A 13 -5.27 21.19 -1.57
C GLN A 13 -5.55 21.85 -2.93
N SER A 14 -4.51 21.93 -3.77
CA SER A 14 -4.73 21.92 -5.20
C SER A 14 -5.43 20.58 -5.51
N ILE A 15 -6.52 20.61 -6.27
CA ILE A 15 -7.17 19.42 -6.82
C ILE A 15 -6.16 18.80 -7.77
N LEU A 16 -5.20 18.07 -7.26
CA LEU A 16 -4.34 17.19 -8.05
C LEU A 16 -5.24 16.09 -8.58
N MET A 17 -5.37 16.02 -9.90
CA MET A 17 -6.09 14.91 -10.52
C MET A 17 -5.35 13.62 -10.17
N LYS A 18 -6.04 12.69 -9.51
CA LYS A 18 -5.50 11.38 -9.22
C LYS A 18 -5.18 10.62 -10.50
N THR A 19 -4.13 9.84 -10.49
CA THR A 19 -3.85 8.90 -11.58
C THR A 19 -4.91 7.81 -11.58
N ASP A 20 -5.52 7.56 -12.74
CA ASP A 20 -6.55 6.53 -12.91
C ASP A 20 -5.92 5.13 -12.92
N LEU A 21 -6.17 4.39 -11.87
CA LEU A 21 -5.88 2.96 -11.71
C LEU A 21 -7.16 2.21 -11.32
N SER A 22 -8.32 2.68 -11.76
CA SER A 22 -9.64 2.22 -11.30
C SER A 22 -9.92 0.73 -11.58
N ASN A 23 -9.26 0.14 -12.58
CA ASN A 23 -9.33 -1.31 -12.83
C ASN A 23 -8.24 -2.10 -12.09
N ALA A 24 -7.65 -1.52 -11.04
CA ALA A 24 -6.73 -2.21 -10.15
C ALA A 24 -7.25 -2.24 -8.72
N THR A 25 -6.95 -3.32 -7.99
CA THR A 25 -7.15 -3.45 -6.55
C THR A 25 -5.81 -3.71 -5.88
N PHE A 26 -5.40 -2.81 -4.99
CA PHE A 26 -4.28 -3.03 -4.10
C PHE A 26 -4.71 -3.90 -2.94
N ILE A 27 -4.04 -5.03 -2.74
CA ILE A 27 -4.26 -5.94 -1.63
C ILE A 27 -3.08 -5.86 -0.66
N ILE A 28 -3.38 -5.48 0.58
CA ILE A 28 -2.38 -5.18 1.62
C ILE A 28 -2.66 -6.04 2.85
N PRO A 29 -2.03 -7.23 2.95
CA PRO A 29 -2.14 -8.06 4.13
C PRO A 29 -1.26 -7.49 5.24
N ILE A 30 -1.84 -7.28 6.44
CA ILE A 30 -1.13 -6.65 7.55
C ILE A 30 -1.31 -7.39 8.88
N ARG A 31 -0.29 -7.21 9.73
CA ARG A 31 -0.30 -7.34 11.19
C ARG A 31 0.54 -6.20 11.75
N ILE A 32 -0.03 -5.39 12.62
CA ILE A 32 0.64 -4.18 13.13
C ILE A 32 1.24 -4.51 14.51
N GLU A 33 2.51 -4.91 14.51
CA GLU A 33 3.21 -5.41 15.71
C GLU A 33 4.16 -4.35 16.33
N SER A 34 4.29 -3.18 15.69
CA SER A 34 5.20 -2.12 16.16
C SER A 34 4.78 -0.74 15.65
N ASP A 35 5.30 0.30 16.32
CA ASP A 35 5.10 1.69 15.92
C ASP A 35 5.65 1.99 14.51
N ASP A 36 6.77 1.35 14.14
CA ASP A 36 7.33 1.48 12.79
C ASP A 36 6.35 0.93 11.74
N ARG A 37 5.75 -0.24 12.03
CA ARG A 37 4.75 -0.83 11.14
C ARG A 37 3.49 0.03 11.07
N LEU A 38 3.05 0.60 12.18
CA LEU A 38 1.92 1.54 12.21
C LEU A 38 2.19 2.75 11.30
N ARG A 39 3.36 3.39 11.44
CA ARG A 39 3.76 4.53 10.60
C ARG A 39 3.82 4.15 9.11
N ASN A 40 4.39 2.99 8.79
CA ASN A 40 4.47 2.50 7.43
C ASN A 40 3.07 2.30 6.83
N VAL A 41 2.16 1.65 7.55
CA VAL A 41 0.77 1.43 7.12
C VAL A 41 0.07 2.76 6.85
N VAL A 42 0.15 3.70 7.80
CA VAL A 42 -0.47 5.03 7.65
C VAL A 42 0.10 5.75 6.43
N THR A 43 1.42 5.81 6.32
CA THR A 43 2.10 6.59 5.27
C THR A 43 1.85 6.01 3.88
N SER A 44 1.97 4.70 3.71
CA SER A 44 1.82 4.05 2.41
C SER A 44 0.37 4.07 1.92
N ILE A 45 -0.60 3.82 2.80
CA ILE A 45 -2.01 3.82 2.41
C ILE A 45 -2.49 5.25 2.12
N ALA A 46 -2.12 6.23 2.95
CA ALA A 46 -2.44 7.64 2.68
C ALA A 46 -1.89 8.08 1.31
N PHE A 47 -0.64 7.70 1.00
CA PHE A 47 -0.05 7.95 -0.31
C PHE A 47 -0.86 7.34 -1.47
N LEU A 48 -1.29 6.07 -1.34
CA LEU A 48 -2.10 5.42 -2.37
C LEU A 48 -3.45 6.12 -2.56
N VAL A 49 -4.16 6.38 -1.46
CA VAL A 49 -5.49 7.02 -1.47
C VAL A 49 -5.46 8.41 -2.09
N GLU A 50 -4.42 9.19 -1.83
CA GLU A 50 -4.33 10.56 -2.31
C GLU A 50 -3.93 10.68 -3.78
N ASN A 51 -3.11 9.76 -4.27
CA ASN A 51 -2.51 9.87 -5.59
C ASN A 51 -3.23 9.05 -6.67
N PHE A 52 -4.01 8.03 -6.29
CA PHE A 52 -4.62 7.12 -7.24
C PHE A 52 -6.15 7.04 -7.07
N ASP A 53 -6.86 7.00 -8.19
CA ASP A 53 -8.23 6.49 -8.23
C ASP A 53 -8.13 4.97 -8.43
N THR A 54 -8.26 4.22 -7.34
CA THR A 54 -8.03 2.77 -7.30
C THR A 54 -8.83 2.12 -6.16
N ASN A 55 -8.93 0.80 -6.18
CA ASN A 55 -9.52 0.04 -5.07
C ASN A 55 -8.43 -0.44 -4.12
N ILE A 56 -8.70 -0.40 -2.83
CA ILE A 56 -7.75 -0.85 -1.79
C ILE A 56 -8.48 -1.79 -0.84
N ILE A 57 -7.94 -2.98 -0.67
CA ILE A 57 -8.35 -3.93 0.35
C ILE A 57 -7.19 -4.08 1.33
N VAL A 58 -7.45 -3.79 2.60
CA VAL A 58 -6.51 -4.05 3.70
C VAL A 58 -7.08 -5.19 4.53
N LYS A 59 -6.34 -6.28 4.67
CA LYS A 59 -6.74 -7.38 5.55
C LYS A 59 -5.78 -7.53 6.72
N GLU A 60 -6.29 -7.22 7.90
CA GLU A 60 -5.59 -7.35 9.17
C GLU A 60 -5.92 -8.69 9.82
N VAL A 61 -4.87 -9.43 10.23
CA VAL A 61 -5.03 -10.70 10.94
C VAL A 61 -4.26 -10.61 12.25
N ASP A 62 -4.97 -10.36 13.36
CA ASP A 62 -4.37 -10.18 14.68
C ASP A 62 -5.39 -10.52 15.80
N LYS A 63 -4.96 -10.45 17.06
CA LYS A 63 -5.81 -10.63 18.24
C LYS A 63 -6.85 -9.54 18.38
N GLU A 64 -6.44 -8.30 18.15
CA GLU A 64 -7.24 -7.08 18.20
C GLU A 64 -6.91 -6.22 16.98
N SER A 65 -7.87 -5.43 16.51
CA SER A 65 -7.65 -4.57 15.35
C SER A 65 -6.95 -3.27 15.75
N VAL A 66 -5.65 -3.19 15.51
CA VAL A 66 -4.87 -1.95 15.63
C VAL A 66 -5.25 -0.97 14.51
N PHE A 67 -5.61 -1.49 13.34
CA PHE A 67 -6.05 -0.65 12.23
C PHE A 67 -7.29 0.18 12.60
N GLN A 68 -8.29 -0.46 13.21
CA GLN A 68 -9.53 0.26 13.62
C GLN A 68 -9.28 1.25 14.75
N THR A 69 -8.39 0.94 15.69
CA THR A 69 -8.19 1.78 16.88
C THR A 69 -7.17 2.89 16.68
N GLU A 70 -6.18 2.70 15.81
CA GLU A 70 -5.08 3.63 15.62
C GLU A 70 -5.02 4.24 14.22
N VAL A 71 -5.21 3.43 13.15
CA VAL A 71 -5.02 3.91 11.77
C VAL A 71 -6.23 4.71 11.29
N LEU A 72 -7.44 4.19 11.46
CA LEU A 72 -8.66 4.87 10.99
C LEU A 72 -8.84 6.27 11.59
N PRO A 73 -8.65 6.49 12.90
CA PRO A 73 -8.71 7.83 13.48
C PRO A 73 -7.69 8.81 12.86
N ILE A 74 -6.49 8.32 12.52
CA ILE A 74 -5.49 9.15 11.84
C ILE A 74 -5.98 9.52 10.44
N PHE A 75 -6.53 8.57 9.68
CA PHE A 75 -7.06 8.84 8.34
C PHE A 75 -8.22 9.83 8.35
N GLU A 76 -9.13 9.73 9.31
CA GLU A 76 -10.22 10.70 9.49
C GLU A 76 -9.70 12.13 9.75
N GLU A 77 -8.53 12.26 10.35
CA GLU A 77 -7.92 13.56 10.62
C GLU A 77 -7.15 14.12 9.42
N ILE A 78 -6.41 13.27 8.67
CA ILE A 78 -5.45 13.73 7.65
C ILE A 78 -5.95 13.66 6.22
N LEU A 79 -7.00 12.88 5.93
CA LEU A 79 -7.53 12.67 4.59
C LEU A 79 -8.87 13.36 4.42
N GLU A 80 -8.94 14.34 3.49
CA GLU A 80 -10.19 15.04 3.12
C GLU A 80 -11.05 14.25 2.12
N VAL A 81 -10.57 13.09 1.67
CA VAL A 81 -11.21 12.31 0.63
C VAL A 81 -12.26 11.40 1.23
N ASP A 82 -13.37 11.17 0.52
CA ASP A 82 -14.29 10.08 0.82
C ASP A 82 -13.59 8.73 0.64
N LEU A 83 -12.79 8.39 1.66
CA LEU A 83 -11.94 7.21 1.72
C LEU A 83 -12.74 5.91 1.56
N TRP A 84 -14.00 5.94 1.98
CA TRP A 84 -14.83 4.75 2.12
C TRP A 84 -15.36 4.21 0.80
N LYS A 85 -15.34 4.99 -0.27
CA LYS A 85 -15.91 4.59 -1.55
C LYS A 85 -15.20 3.38 -2.17
N ASN A 86 -13.86 3.37 -2.12
CA ASN A 86 -13.03 2.36 -2.78
C ASN A 86 -12.02 1.71 -1.82
N PHE A 87 -12.21 1.89 -0.51
CA PHE A 87 -11.36 1.36 0.54
C PHE A 87 -12.13 0.37 1.41
N HIS A 88 -11.57 -0.82 1.61
CA HIS A 88 -12.14 -1.87 2.43
C HIS A 88 -11.12 -2.37 3.44
N HIS A 89 -11.47 -2.27 4.73
CA HIS A 89 -10.71 -2.92 5.80
C HIS A 89 -11.45 -4.15 6.28
N ILE A 90 -10.74 -5.27 6.30
CA ILE A 90 -11.23 -6.57 6.77
C ILE A 90 -10.39 -6.97 7.97
N PHE A 91 -11.04 -7.21 9.10
CA PHE A 91 -10.38 -7.73 10.30
C PHE A 91 -10.72 -9.20 10.51
N GLU A 92 -9.69 -10.03 10.65
CA GLU A 92 -9.78 -11.42 11.04
C GLU A 92 -9.10 -11.62 12.40
N ARG A 93 -9.89 -11.97 13.42
CA ARG A 93 -9.34 -12.27 14.73
C ARG A 93 -8.59 -13.60 14.70
N SER A 94 -7.33 -13.58 15.13
CA SER A 94 -6.48 -14.77 15.20
C SER A 94 -5.55 -14.73 16.40
N GLU A 95 -5.47 -15.85 17.12
CA GLU A 95 -4.50 -16.06 18.20
C GLU A 95 -3.22 -16.74 17.68
N GLU A 96 -3.16 -17.03 16.38
CA GLU A 96 -2.00 -17.69 15.76
C GLU A 96 -0.76 -16.80 15.81
N PRO A 97 0.37 -17.31 16.33
CA PRO A 97 1.60 -16.54 16.39
C PRO A 97 2.20 -16.26 15.02
N LEU A 98 1.94 -17.14 14.04
CA LEU A 98 2.44 -16.98 12.68
C LEU A 98 1.45 -16.23 11.80
N PHE A 99 1.94 -15.22 11.08
CA PHE A 99 1.18 -14.54 10.04
C PHE A 99 1.27 -15.30 8.72
N HIS A 100 0.19 -16.00 8.35
CA HIS A 100 0.11 -16.80 7.13
C HIS A 100 -0.16 -15.91 5.90
N ARG A 101 0.80 -15.07 5.54
CA ARG A 101 0.68 -14.06 4.47
C ARG A 101 0.10 -14.62 3.17
N GLN A 102 0.55 -15.81 2.73
CA GLN A 102 0.09 -16.41 1.48
C GLN A 102 -1.40 -16.81 1.52
N ARG A 103 -1.88 -17.35 2.66
CA ARG A 103 -3.31 -17.65 2.86
C ARG A 103 -4.13 -16.36 2.74
N VAL A 104 -3.70 -15.31 3.46
CA VAL A 104 -4.39 -14.01 3.47
C VAL A 104 -4.45 -13.41 2.06
N LEU A 105 -3.34 -13.43 1.32
CA LEU A 105 -3.30 -12.97 -0.07
C LEU A 105 -4.27 -13.73 -0.98
N ASN A 106 -4.31 -15.07 -0.87
CA ASN A 106 -5.20 -15.90 -1.67
C ASN A 106 -6.68 -15.55 -1.42
N GLU A 107 -7.05 -15.33 -0.16
CA GLU A 107 -8.39 -14.91 0.23
C GLU A 107 -8.72 -13.53 -0.34
N MET A 108 -7.83 -12.56 -0.22
CA MET A 108 -8.01 -11.21 -0.74
C MET A 108 -8.16 -11.18 -2.27
N ILE A 109 -7.38 -11.99 -2.99
CA ILE A 109 -7.48 -12.09 -4.47
C ILE A 109 -8.84 -12.62 -4.90
N ALA A 110 -9.41 -13.54 -4.13
CA ALA A 110 -10.73 -14.08 -4.41
C ALA A 110 -11.84 -13.00 -4.28
N GLU A 111 -11.64 -12.02 -3.42
CA GLU A 111 -12.56 -10.91 -3.19
C GLU A 111 -12.41 -9.76 -4.20
N CYS A 112 -11.30 -9.71 -4.96
CA CYS A 112 -11.09 -8.67 -5.96
C CYS A 112 -12.06 -8.84 -7.13
N GLU A 113 -12.66 -7.72 -7.57
CA GLU A 113 -13.55 -7.67 -8.74
C GLU A 113 -12.84 -7.12 -9.99
N THR A 114 -11.72 -6.41 -9.82
CA THR A 114 -10.94 -5.81 -10.90
C THR A 114 -10.08 -6.82 -11.65
N ASP A 115 -9.73 -6.50 -12.89
CA ASP A 115 -8.90 -7.37 -13.74
C ASP A 115 -7.42 -7.38 -13.30
N ILE A 116 -6.97 -6.30 -12.65
CA ILE A 116 -5.61 -6.14 -12.15
C ILE A 116 -5.63 -6.20 -10.63
N VAL A 117 -4.75 -7.02 -10.08
CA VAL A 117 -4.49 -7.07 -8.63
C VAL A 117 -3.05 -6.66 -8.37
N VAL A 118 -2.88 -5.86 -7.33
CA VAL A 118 -1.56 -5.40 -6.89
C VAL A 118 -1.29 -5.96 -5.50
N ASN A 119 -0.46 -7.00 -5.43
CA ASN A 119 0.09 -7.43 -4.14
C ASN A 119 1.07 -6.35 -3.67
N TYR A 120 0.80 -5.75 -2.52
CA TYR A 120 1.49 -4.56 -2.07
C TYR A 120 1.91 -4.67 -0.60
N ASP A 121 3.18 -4.40 -0.34
CA ASP A 121 3.70 -4.34 1.03
C ASP A 121 3.44 -2.96 1.63
N CYS A 122 3.01 -2.93 2.89
CA CYS A 122 2.59 -1.70 3.57
C CYS A 122 3.73 -0.74 3.95
N ASP A 123 4.96 -1.03 3.56
CA ASP A 123 6.18 -0.27 3.82
C ASP A 123 6.89 0.18 2.53
N VAL A 124 6.15 0.21 1.42
CA VAL A 124 6.68 0.55 0.10
C VAL A 124 6.00 1.79 -0.45
N ILE A 125 6.80 2.70 -0.99
CA ILE A 125 6.36 3.82 -1.83
C ILE A 125 7.31 3.89 -3.02
N LEU A 126 6.74 3.88 -4.23
CA LEU A 126 7.48 3.94 -5.48
C LEU A 126 7.25 5.29 -6.17
N PRO A 127 8.11 5.68 -7.13
CA PRO A 127 7.82 6.83 -7.97
C PRO A 127 6.49 6.67 -8.71
N MET A 128 5.67 7.72 -8.78
CA MET A 128 4.35 7.72 -9.43
C MET A 128 4.37 7.04 -10.81
N LYS A 129 5.39 7.34 -11.61
CA LYS A 129 5.56 6.78 -12.95
C LYS A 129 5.70 5.26 -12.97
N SER A 130 6.21 4.65 -11.90
CA SER A 130 6.34 3.20 -11.80
C SER A 130 4.97 2.50 -11.74
N TYR A 131 4.02 3.09 -11.00
CA TYR A 131 2.64 2.57 -10.92
C TYR A 131 1.94 2.69 -12.27
N GLU A 132 2.02 3.87 -12.92
CA GLU A 132 1.42 4.11 -14.24
C GLU A 132 1.94 3.14 -15.30
N LEU A 133 3.26 2.97 -15.38
CA LEU A 133 3.88 2.08 -16.36
C LEU A 133 3.50 0.62 -16.14
N ALA A 134 3.42 0.17 -14.89
CA ALA A 134 3.00 -1.18 -14.55
C ALA A 134 1.54 -1.43 -14.93
N TYR A 135 0.65 -0.50 -14.56
CA TYR A 135 -0.78 -0.56 -14.88
C TYR A 135 -1.02 -0.58 -16.39
N ASN A 136 -0.42 0.37 -17.12
CA ASN A 136 -0.56 0.48 -18.56
C ASN A 136 -0.02 -0.77 -19.28
N GLY A 137 1.15 -1.28 -18.87
CA GLY A 137 1.73 -2.47 -19.47
C GLY A 137 0.84 -3.72 -19.35
N ILE A 138 0.06 -3.82 -18.26
CA ILE A 138 -0.91 -4.90 -18.08
C ILE A 138 -2.20 -4.62 -18.83
N THR A 139 -2.73 -3.39 -18.76
CA THR A 139 -3.98 -2.98 -19.42
C THR A 139 -3.87 -3.11 -20.95
N GLU A 140 -2.73 -2.71 -21.53
CA GLU A 140 -2.43 -2.83 -22.95
C GLU A 140 -2.14 -4.28 -23.39
N GLY A 141 -2.08 -5.22 -22.44
CA GLY A 141 -1.87 -6.63 -22.73
C GLY A 141 -0.40 -7.00 -23.07
N ILE A 142 0.55 -6.09 -22.83
CA ILE A 142 1.98 -6.32 -23.07
C ILE A 142 2.53 -7.34 -22.07
N TYR A 143 2.09 -7.25 -20.81
CA TYR A 143 2.54 -8.12 -19.73
C TYR A 143 1.36 -8.74 -18.97
N ASP A 144 1.60 -9.89 -18.39
CA ASP A 144 0.68 -10.54 -17.44
C ASP A 144 1.06 -10.24 -15.98
N VAL A 145 2.35 -9.97 -15.73
CA VAL A 145 2.91 -9.61 -14.41
C VAL A 145 3.96 -8.53 -14.60
N VAL A 146 3.96 -7.52 -13.74
CA VAL A 146 4.96 -6.45 -13.71
C VAL A 146 5.42 -6.20 -12.28
N TYR A 147 6.72 -6.16 -12.07
CA TYR A 147 7.37 -5.64 -10.87
C TYR A 147 7.78 -4.20 -11.13
N PRO A 148 7.14 -3.20 -10.50
CA PRO A 148 7.34 -1.78 -10.82
C PRO A 148 8.59 -1.17 -10.18
N TYR A 149 9.64 -1.96 -10.01
CA TYR A 149 10.91 -1.54 -9.40
C TYR A 149 12.11 -2.22 -10.07
N GLY A 150 13.28 -1.60 -9.93
CA GLY A 150 14.52 -2.13 -10.47
C GLY A 150 15.14 -3.25 -9.63
N SER A 151 16.21 -3.86 -10.16
CA SER A 151 17.01 -4.83 -9.41
C SER A 151 17.73 -4.16 -8.23
N GLY A 152 18.06 -4.92 -7.20
CA GLY A 152 18.49 -4.53 -5.86
C GLY A 152 19.52 -3.40 -5.70
N MET A 153 20.30 -3.06 -6.73
CA MET A 153 21.24 -1.94 -6.71
C MET A 153 20.60 -0.55 -6.56
N TYR A 154 19.30 -0.43 -6.87
CA TYR A 154 18.59 0.85 -6.89
C TYR A 154 17.54 0.95 -5.80
N GLN A 155 17.54 0.01 -4.87
CA GLN A 155 16.62 0.03 -3.75
C GLN A 155 17.09 1.04 -2.72
N LYS A 156 16.13 1.74 -2.13
CA LYS A 156 16.38 2.76 -1.13
C LYS A 156 15.56 2.45 0.11
N GLN A 157 16.17 2.62 1.25
CA GLN A 157 15.52 2.46 2.54
C GLN A 157 15.43 3.81 3.25
N VAL A 158 14.27 4.07 3.80
CA VAL A 158 13.97 5.26 4.61
C VAL A 158 13.69 4.80 6.03
N ALA A 159 14.21 5.51 7.03
CA ALA A 159 13.86 5.26 8.42
C ALA A 159 12.41 5.72 8.68
N ALA A 160 11.56 4.81 9.17
CA ALA A 160 10.16 5.12 9.50
C ALA A 160 10.06 5.86 10.84
N THR A 161 10.64 7.07 10.93
CA THR A 161 10.53 7.93 12.11
C THR A 161 9.30 8.82 12.02
N ASP A 162 8.80 9.29 13.17
CA ASP A 162 7.67 10.23 13.25
C ASP A 162 7.92 11.47 12.38
N ASP A 163 9.12 12.05 12.47
CA ASP A 163 9.47 13.27 11.74
C ASP A 163 9.46 13.06 10.21
N ILE A 164 10.04 11.95 9.74
CA ILE A 164 10.11 11.65 8.31
C ILE A 164 8.73 11.34 7.75
N CYS A 165 7.97 10.48 8.43
CA CYS A 165 6.63 10.10 7.98
C CYS A 165 5.67 11.31 8.00
N SER A 166 5.67 12.10 9.09
CA SER A 166 4.84 13.31 9.18
C SER A 166 5.19 14.31 8.08
N LYS A 167 6.48 14.59 7.89
CA LYS A 167 6.91 15.52 6.87
C LYS A 167 6.57 15.05 5.45
N PHE A 168 6.69 13.76 5.16
CA PHE A 168 6.26 13.22 3.87
C PHE A 168 4.75 13.39 3.66
N LEU A 169 3.93 13.09 4.67
CA LEU A 169 2.49 13.29 4.62
C LEU A 169 2.10 14.77 4.48
N GLU A 170 2.91 15.68 5.00
CA GLU A 170 2.76 17.12 4.86
C GLU A 170 3.10 17.62 3.44
N GLU A 171 4.28 17.29 2.96
CA GLU A 171 4.81 17.82 1.70
C GLU A 171 4.25 17.09 0.47
N ARG A 172 3.78 15.85 0.64
CA ARG A 172 3.30 14.97 -0.45
C ARG A 172 4.34 14.80 -1.56
N ASN A 173 5.60 14.85 -1.21
CA ASN A 173 6.72 14.90 -2.15
C ASN A 173 7.59 13.65 -2.08
N TYR A 174 7.54 12.82 -3.14
CA TYR A 174 8.39 11.64 -3.26
C TYR A 174 9.90 11.99 -3.23
N GLU A 175 10.31 13.14 -3.79
CA GLU A 175 11.71 13.56 -3.82
C GLU A 175 12.28 13.76 -2.40
N TYR A 176 11.41 14.10 -1.44
CA TYR A 176 11.80 14.16 -0.03
C TYR A 176 12.24 12.79 0.49
N LEU A 177 11.46 11.74 0.22
CA LEU A 177 11.85 10.37 0.63
C LEU A 177 13.17 9.96 -0.02
N ASP A 178 13.35 10.31 -1.29
CA ASP A 178 14.58 10.04 -2.02
C ASP A 178 15.80 10.72 -1.37
N ALA A 179 15.64 11.98 -0.95
CA ALA A 179 16.70 12.75 -0.32
C ALA A 179 17.14 12.25 1.07
N VAL A 180 16.21 11.61 1.83
CA VAL A 180 16.48 11.08 3.18
C VAL A 180 16.76 9.57 3.18
N SER A 181 16.81 8.95 2.02
CA SER A 181 17.01 7.52 1.86
C SER A 181 18.47 7.12 1.83
N ASN A 182 18.72 5.86 2.18
CA ASN A 182 20.01 5.20 2.00
C ASN A 182 19.88 4.07 0.97
N ILE A 183 20.94 3.80 0.22
CA ILE A 183 20.97 2.66 -0.70
C ILE A 183 20.92 1.38 0.12
N HIS A 184 19.94 0.53 -0.17
CA HIS A 184 19.79 -0.79 0.40
C HIS A 184 19.89 -1.83 -0.72
N THR A 185 20.52 -2.95 -0.45
CA THR A 185 20.69 -4.00 -1.44
C THR A 185 19.96 -5.26 -0.98
N SER A 186 19.17 -5.85 -1.87
CA SER A 186 18.74 -7.25 -1.83
C SER A 186 17.33 -7.63 -1.44
N ASP A 187 16.38 -6.74 -1.24
CA ASP A 187 15.02 -7.17 -0.96
C ASP A 187 14.15 -7.18 -2.23
N PHE A 188 13.28 -8.19 -2.34
CA PHE A 188 12.36 -8.38 -3.44
C PHE A 188 10.96 -8.62 -2.90
N GLY A 189 9.95 -8.30 -3.71
CA GLY A 189 8.57 -8.65 -3.38
C GLY A 189 7.68 -7.49 -2.94
N TRP A 190 8.14 -6.25 -3.01
CA TRP A 190 7.49 -5.05 -2.47
C TRP A 190 6.15 -4.71 -3.10
N ALA A 191 6.07 -4.77 -4.42
CA ALA A 191 4.86 -4.53 -5.19
C ALA A 191 4.87 -5.41 -6.44
N GLN A 192 3.72 -5.98 -6.75
CA GLN A 192 3.56 -6.85 -7.91
C GLN A 192 2.19 -6.60 -8.53
N PHE A 193 2.18 -6.05 -9.75
CA PHE A 193 0.99 -5.92 -10.57
C PHE A 193 0.81 -7.19 -11.39
N PHE A 194 -0.39 -7.73 -11.44
CA PHE A 194 -0.69 -8.92 -12.25
C PHE A 194 -2.15 -8.96 -12.69
N LYS A 195 -2.39 -9.61 -13.82
CA LYS A 195 -3.76 -9.95 -14.24
C LYS A 195 -4.34 -10.96 -13.27
N ARG A 196 -5.47 -10.64 -12.67
CA ARG A 196 -6.16 -11.48 -11.68
C ARG A 196 -6.32 -12.93 -12.14
N ARG A 197 -6.70 -13.13 -13.42
CA ARG A 197 -6.87 -14.47 -14.01
C ARG A 197 -5.62 -15.34 -13.92
N VAL A 198 -4.45 -14.76 -14.16
CA VAL A 198 -3.16 -15.50 -14.16
C VAL A 198 -2.85 -16.02 -12.76
N TYR A 199 -3.16 -15.24 -11.74
CA TYR A 199 -2.96 -15.65 -10.36
C TYR A 199 -3.92 -16.79 -9.98
N ILE A 200 -5.22 -16.67 -10.33
CA ILE A 200 -6.23 -17.69 -10.04
C ILE A 200 -5.86 -19.01 -10.75
N GLU A 201 -5.45 -18.96 -12.02
CA GLU A 201 -4.98 -20.13 -12.77
C GLU A 201 -3.71 -20.72 -12.15
N GLY A 202 -2.77 -19.89 -11.68
CA GLY A 202 -1.53 -20.30 -11.01
C GLY A 202 -1.72 -20.86 -9.60
N LEU A 203 -2.73 -20.40 -8.86
CA LEU A 203 -3.06 -20.90 -7.52
C LEU A 203 -3.40 -22.39 -7.52
N SER A 204 -3.95 -22.92 -8.61
CA SER A 204 -4.21 -24.36 -8.75
C SER A 204 -2.94 -25.20 -8.67
N LEU A 205 -1.75 -24.59 -8.84
CA LEU A 205 -0.43 -25.22 -8.79
C LEU A 205 0.27 -25.07 -7.42
N ILE A 206 -0.21 -24.17 -6.57
CA ILE A 206 0.41 -23.88 -5.25
C ILE A 206 -0.27 -24.65 -4.12
N HIS A 207 -1.39 -25.29 -4.36
CA HIS A 207 -2.08 -26.17 -3.41
C HIS A 207 -1.49 -27.59 -3.36
N ILE A 208 -0.20 -27.68 -3.52
CA ILE A 208 0.49 -28.98 -3.30
C ILE A 208 1.10 -28.97 -1.90
#